data_12e09c18adb0e73605e413ea42035cfa
#
_entry.id   12e09c18adb0e73605e413ea42035cfa
#
_cell.length_a   1.000
_cell.length_b   1.000
_cell.length_c   1.000
_cell.angle_alpha   90.00
_cell.angle_beta   90.00
_cell.angle_gamma   90.00
#
_symmetry.space_group_name_H-M   'P 1'
#
loop_
_entity.id
_entity.type
_entity.pdbx_description
1 polymer ?
#
loop_
_entity_poly.entity_id
_entity_poly.type
_entity_poly.pdbx_seq_one_letter_code
_entity_poly.pdbx_strand_id
1 'polypeptide(L)'
;MIVSTQTMPIAGKIGEAETVRLLAQAGFEAYDLTLNVIDGNPIFEDDYKDYLASLKAAADEAGITCNQSHAPFSSRRDDSPKNTYYNEHIFDWLVRALEAAAYLGAKNIVVHPINYMTYRGNETYLKDMNMDFYRALAPHAKRVGIRIAIENTGQMDKRRGIFVDSVCGNVREQIDYLDTLGDDCFAACLDLGHCGLLGHEVTDSIRALGANRLAALHVYDNNFREDSHTAPFCGKMEWDPILEALSDIGYRGDFTFECYNFFKQCPVEFIPDAASYLYKIGRRMADRIEGK
;
A
#
# COMPACT_ATOMS: atom_id res chain seq x y z
N MET A 1 -15.63 5.03 8.21
CA MET A 1 -14.35 4.81 7.50
C MET A 1 -13.22 4.90 8.51
N ILE A 2 -12.34 3.91 8.56
CA ILE A 2 -11.14 3.89 9.41
C ILE A 2 -10.07 4.78 8.77
N VAL A 3 -9.31 5.50 9.59
CA VAL A 3 -8.14 6.26 9.15
C VAL A 3 -6.89 5.57 9.70
N SER A 4 -5.96 5.23 8.82
CA SER A 4 -4.72 4.53 9.14
C SER A 4 -3.52 5.13 8.42
N THR A 5 -2.32 4.72 8.79
CA THR A 5 -1.08 5.10 8.10
C THR A 5 -0.08 3.96 8.14
N GLN A 6 0.84 3.96 7.17
CA GLN A 6 1.97 3.04 7.13
C GLN A 6 2.87 3.18 8.37
N THR A 7 3.39 2.03 8.84
CA THR A 7 4.29 1.99 10.01
C THR A 7 5.75 2.26 9.66
N MET A 8 6.21 1.82 8.50
CA MET A 8 7.63 1.72 8.15
C MET A 8 8.47 3.00 8.36
N PRO A 9 8.03 4.21 7.97
CA PRO A 9 8.86 5.40 8.14
C PRO A 9 9.09 5.77 9.62
N ILE A 10 8.21 5.34 10.51
CA ILE A 10 8.32 5.55 11.95
C ILE A 10 9.02 4.35 12.59
N ALA A 11 8.60 3.12 12.24
CA ALA A 11 9.13 1.88 12.79
C ALA A 11 10.63 1.69 12.58
N GLY A 12 11.15 2.19 11.46
CA GLY A 12 12.59 2.23 11.22
C GLY A 12 13.39 3.10 12.21
N LYS A 13 12.71 3.95 12.99
CA LYS A 13 13.33 4.84 13.99
C LYS A 13 13.12 4.35 15.43
N ILE A 14 11.96 3.79 15.74
CA ILE A 14 11.56 3.46 17.12
C ILE A 14 11.05 2.01 17.29
N GLY A 15 11.01 1.21 16.23
CA GLY A 15 10.47 -0.15 16.23
C GLY A 15 8.95 -0.22 16.04
N GLU A 16 8.45 -1.38 15.56
CA GLU A 16 7.03 -1.55 15.20
C GLU A 16 6.09 -1.42 16.40
N ALA A 17 6.38 -2.08 17.50
CA ALA A 17 5.51 -2.07 18.68
C ALA A 17 5.33 -0.66 19.26
N GLU A 18 6.42 0.13 19.30
CA GLU A 18 6.35 1.52 19.78
C GLU A 18 5.63 2.40 18.76
N THR A 19 5.83 2.16 17.46
CA THR A 19 5.09 2.85 16.40
C THR A 19 3.59 2.65 16.54
N VAL A 20 3.15 1.42 16.74
CA VAL A 20 1.73 1.08 16.92
C VAL A 20 1.13 1.82 18.12
N ARG A 21 1.83 1.86 19.28
CA ARG A 21 1.40 2.63 20.45
C ARG A 21 1.33 4.12 20.18
N LEU A 22 2.34 4.68 19.50
CA LEU A 22 2.38 6.09 19.11
C LEU A 22 1.22 6.45 18.19
N LEU A 23 0.93 5.63 17.19
CA LEU A 23 -0.18 5.88 16.26
C LEU A 23 -1.54 5.86 16.99
N ALA A 24 -1.75 4.92 17.91
CA ALA A 24 -2.96 4.90 18.75
C ALA A 24 -3.08 6.19 19.60
N GLN A 25 -1.99 6.64 20.22
CA GLN A 25 -1.97 7.89 21.00
C GLN A 25 -2.21 9.14 20.13
N ALA A 26 -1.77 9.12 18.85
CA ALA A 26 -2.03 10.17 17.89
C ALA A 26 -3.50 10.23 17.43
N GLY A 27 -4.29 9.17 17.69
CA GLY A 27 -5.70 9.05 17.39
C GLY A 27 -6.05 8.07 16.26
N PHE A 28 -5.05 7.46 15.62
CA PHE A 28 -5.33 6.47 14.56
C PHE A 28 -6.08 5.26 15.12
N GLU A 29 -7.05 4.80 14.34
CA GLU A 29 -7.91 3.65 14.69
C GLU A 29 -7.29 2.33 14.21
N ALA A 30 -6.40 2.43 13.22
CA ALA A 30 -5.68 1.29 12.65
C ALA A 30 -4.31 1.71 12.09
N TYR A 31 -3.51 0.70 11.73
CA TYR A 31 -2.21 0.88 11.07
C TYR A 31 -2.08 -0.03 9.86
N ASP A 32 -1.30 0.41 8.88
CA ASP A 32 -0.84 -0.39 7.75
C ASP A 32 0.55 -0.96 8.07
N LEU A 33 0.63 -2.29 8.21
CA LEU A 33 1.92 -2.96 8.45
C LEU A 33 2.74 -2.99 7.17
N THR A 34 3.82 -2.24 7.13
CA THR A 34 4.65 -2.11 5.93
C THR A 34 5.83 -3.07 5.95
N LEU A 35 5.87 -4.00 4.99
CA LEU A 35 6.86 -5.09 4.91
C LEU A 35 7.86 -4.92 3.75
N ASN A 36 8.07 -3.70 3.26
CA ASN A 36 8.93 -3.42 2.09
C ASN A 36 10.41 -3.79 2.30
N VAL A 37 10.87 -3.87 3.55
CA VAL A 37 12.25 -4.22 3.90
C VAL A 37 12.26 -5.62 4.48
N ILE A 38 13.04 -6.52 3.85
CA ILE A 38 13.19 -7.91 4.28
C ILE A 38 14.40 -8.05 5.21
N ASP A 39 15.53 -7.45 4.83
CA ASP A 39 16.78 -7.57 5.57
C ASP A 39 16.62 -7.07 7.03
N GLY A 40 16.78 -7.96 7.99
CA GLY A 40 16.65 -7.66 9.42
C GLY A 40 15.23 -7.40 9.92
N ASN A 41 14.21 -7.68 9.11
CA ASN A 41 12.83 -7.61 9.55
C ASN A 41 12.45 -8.93 10.23
N PRO A 42 12.10 -8.92 11.53
CA PRO A 42 11.84 -10.14 12.31
C PRO A 42 10.72 -11.03 11.71
N ILE A 43 9.82 -10.48 10.92
CA ILE A 43 8.75 -11.26 10.27
C ILE A 43 9.32 -12.25 9.25
N PHE A 44 10.51 -12.00 8.71
CA PHE A 44 11.14 -12.89 7.73
C PHE A 44 12.22 -13.80 8.35
N GLU A 45 12.43 -13.74 9.68
CA GLU A 45 13.31 -14.61 10.43
C GLU A 45 12.57 -15.87 10.93
N ASP A 46 13.33 -16.84 11.49
CA ASP A 46 12.76 -18.14 11.88
C ASP A 46 11.80 -18.06 13.08
N ASP A 47 12.01 -17.15 14.00
CA ASP A 47 11.22 -16.92 15.21
C ASP A 47 10.07 -15.89 15.03
N TYR A 48 9.70 -15.60 13.79
CA TYR A 48 8.71 -14.56 13.45
C TYR A 48 7.36 -14.68 14.19
N LYS A 49 6.96 -15.87 14.60
CA LYS A 49 5.68 -16.09 15.29
C LYS A 49 5.65 -15.45 16.67
N ASP A 50 6.74 -15.52 17.41
CA ASP A 50 6.86 -14.88 18.73
C ASP A 50 6.87 -13.35 18.58
N TYR A 51 7.56 -12.87 17.54
CA TYR A 51 7.54 -11.45 17.19
C TYR A 51 6.11 -10.96 16.83
N LEU A 52 5.38 -11.70 15.97
CA LEU A 52 4.01 -11.35 15.62
C LEU A 52 3.07 -11.38 16.84
N ALA A 53 3.24 -12.36 17.74
CA ALA A 53 2.46 -12.43 18.97
C ALA A 53 2.72 -11.20 19.87
N SER A 54 3.98 -10.76 19.97
CA SER A 54 4.35 -9.56 20.74
C SER A 54 3.80 -8.28 20.10
N LEU A 55 3.86 -8.16 18.78
CA LEU A 55 3.31 -7.00 18.05
C LEU A 55 1.78 -6.95 18.19
N LYS A 56 1.12 -8.10 18.07
CA LYS A 56 -0.34 -8.17 18.28
C LYS A 56 -0.72 -7.77 19.70
N ALA A 57 0.01 -8.24 20.71
CA ALA A 57 -0.24 -7.87 22.10
C ALA A 57 -0.08 -6.35 22.31
N ALA A 58 0.94 -5.73 21.71
CA ALA A 58 1.14 -4.28 21.77
C ALA A 58 -0.01 -3.51 21.10
N ALA A 59 -0.52 -4.01 19.97
CA ALA A 59 -1.67 -3.42 19.28
C ALA A 59 -2.96 -3.55 20.11
N ASP A 60 -3.22 -4.74 20.64
CA ASP A 60 -4.40 -5.00 21.49
C ASP A 60 -4.38 -4.13 22.76
N GLU A 61 -3.21 -3.99 23.42
CA GLU A 61 -3.03 -3.10 24.58
C GLU A 61 -3.28 -1.63 24.24
N ALA A 62 -2.83 -1.18 23.07
CA ALA A 62 -3.02 0.18 22.59
C ALA A 62 -4.44 0.44 22.03
N GLY A 63 -5.26 -0.59 21.84
CA GLY A 63 -6.61 -0.49 21.28
C GLY A 63 -6.65 -0.14 19.79
N ILE A 64 -5.62 -0.52 19.02
CA ILE A 64 -5.48 -0.26 17.59
C ILE A 64 -5.37 -1.58 16.82
N THR A 65 -5.83 -1.63 15.56
CA THR A 65 -5.82 -2.85 14.75
C THR A 65 -5.00 -2.69 13.48
N CYS A 66 -4.45 -3.79 12.95
CA CYS A 66 -3.94 -3.80 11.59
C CYS A 66 -5.14 -3.90 10.62
N ASN A 67 -5.34 -2.90 9.75
CA ASN A 67 -6.45 -2.93 8.79
C ASN A 67 -5.98 -3.29 7.38
N GLN A 68 -4.76 -2.94 7.05
CA GLN A 68 -4.10 -3.13 5.77
C GLN A 68 -2.63 -3.48 6.01
N SER A 69 -1.99 -4.09 5.05
CA SER A 69 -0.55 -4.31 5.04
C SER A 69 0.01 -4.09 3.64
N HIS A 70 1.26 -3.69 3.56
CA HIS A 70 2.01 -3.60 2.30
C HIS A 70 3.06 -4.71 2.26
N ALA A 71 2.94 -5.62 1.29
CA ALA A 71 3.87 -6.73 1.12
C ALA A 71 5.25 -6.27 0.62
N PRO A 72 6.29 -7.10 0.71
CA PRO A 72 7.54 -6.87 0.01
C PRO A 72 7.32 -6.69 -1.49
N PHE A 73 8.17 -5.90 -2.14
CA PHE A 73 8.09 -5.72 -3.58
C PHE A 73 8.26 -7.05 -4.31
N SER A 74 7.39 -7.35 -5.26
CA SER A 74 7.31 -8.66 -5.94
C SER A 74 8.50 -8.97 -6.86
N SER A 75 9.37 -7.99 -7.13
CA SER A 75 10.56 -8.21 -7.96
C SER A 75 11.60 -7.10 -7.79
N ARG A 76 12.86 -7.42 -8.11
CA ARG A 76 13.98 -6.48 -8.25
C ARG A 76 14.46 -6.46 -9.70
N ARG A 77 14.97 -5.33 -10.18
CA ARG A 77 15.19 -5.08 -11.62
C ARG A 77 16.57 -5.43 -12.16
N ASP A 78 17.58 -5.49 -11.34
CA ASP A 78 18.93 -5.78 -11.82
C ASP A 78 19.36 -7.21 -11.49
N ASP A 79 20.35 -7.73 -12.24
CA ASP A 79 20.87 -9.08 -12.12
C ASP A 79 22.02 -9.17 -11.09
N SER A 80 22.12 -8.24 -10.15
CA SER A 80 23.07 -8.36 -9.06
C SER A 80 22.82 -9.63 -8.22
N PRO A 81 23.85 -10.26 -7.64
CA PRO A 81 23.65 -11.46 -6.84
C PRO A 81 22.61 -11.31 -5.73
N LYS A 82 22.52 -10.12 -5.12
CA LYS A 82 21.51 -9.80 -4.10
C LYS A 82 20.10 -9.81 -4.67
N ASN A 83 19.89 -9.21 -5.85
CA ASN A 83 18.59 -9.12 -6.47
C ASN A 83 18.16 -10.45 -7.10
N THR A 84 19.09 -11.25 -7.64
CA THR A 84 18.82 -12.62 -8.07
C THR A 84 18.33 -13.46 -6.90
N TYR A 85 19.05 -13.45 -5.77
CA TYR A 85 18.62 -14.12 -4.54
C TYR A 85 17.25 -13.66 -4.07
N TYR A 86 16.99 -12.34 -4.10
CA TYR A 86 15.69 -11.78 -3.76
C TYR A 86 14.57 -12.35 -4.66
N ASN A 87 14.76 -12.32 -5.98
CA ASN A 87 13.74 -12.78 -6.93
C ASN A 87 13.47 -14.29 -6.85
N GLU A 88 14.45 -15.09 -6.43
CA GLU A 88 14.30 -16.52 -6.20
C GLU A 88 13.49 -16.84 -4.92
N HIS A 89 13.53 -15.98 -3.90
CA HIS A 89 12.91 -16.23 -2.59
C HIS A 89 11.66 -15.40 -2.32
N ILE A 90 11.36 -14.40 -3.16
CA ILE A 90 10.28 -13.44 -2.89
C ILE A 90 8.91 -14.10 -2.72
N PHE A 91 8.64 -15.20 -3.44
CA PHE A 91 7.35 -15.86 -3.34
C PHE A 91 7.10 -16.39 -1.92
N ASP A 92 8.07 -17.01 -1.29
CA ASP A 92 7.97 -17.54 0.09
C ASP A 92 7.79 -16.39 1.10
N TRP A 93 8.47 -15.27 0.88
CA TRP A 93 8.30 -14.08 1.73
C TRP A 93 6.93 -13.44 1.55
N LEU A 94 6.38 -13.44 0.34
CA LEU A 94 5.00 -12.98 0.10
C LEU A 94 3.98 -13.88 0.80
N VAL A 95 4.15 -15.19 0.73
CA VAL A 95 3.30 -16.13 1.47
C VAL A 95 3.36 -15.85 2.98
N ARG A 96 4.55 -15.63 3.53
CA ARG A 96 4.73 -15.27 4.94
C ARG A 96 4.10 -13.91 5.27
N ALA A 97 4.22 -12.93 4.38
CA ALA A 97 3.57 -11.62 4.54
C ALA A 97 2.04 -11.72 4.59
N LEU A 98 1.43 -12.56 3.72
CA LEU A 98 -0.01 -12.86 3.77
C LEU A 98 -0.42 -13.43 5.14
N GLU A 99 0.35 -14.41 5.65
CA GLU A 99 0.10 -15.04 6.97
C GLU A 99 0.23 -14.04 8.11
N ALA A 100 1.29 -13.23 8.10
CA ALA A 100 1.56 -12.21 9.12
C ALA A 100 0.47 -11.14 9.15
N ALA A 101 0.11 -10.59 7.99
CA ALA A 101 -0.93 -9.58 7.85
C ALA A 101 -2.29 -10.10 8.33
N ALA A 102 -2.67 -11.32 7.92
CA ALA A 102 -3.91 -11.95 8.36
C ALA A 102 -3.93 -12.22 9.87
N TYR A 103 -2.83 -12.69 10.44
CA TYR A 103 -2.69 -12.93 11.89
C TYR A 103 -2.91 -11.64 12.70
N LEU A 104 -2.42 -10.51 12.21
CA LEU A 104 -2.58 -9.20 12.86
C LEU A 104 -3.96 -8.57 12.63
N GLY A 105 -4.78 -9.14 11.72
CA GLY A 105 -6.16 -8.73 11.50
C GLY A 105 -6.40 -7.93 10.21
N ALA A 106 -5.38 -7.77 9.35
CA ALA A 106 -5.54 -7.07 8.09
C ALA A 106 -6.56 -7.77 7.17
N LYS A 107 -7.41 -6.98 6.54
CA LYS A 107 -8.39 -7.47 5.56
C LYS A 107 -7.82 -7.51 4.14
N ASN A 108 -6.89 -6.61 3.86
CA ASN A 108 -6.25 -6.48 2.57
C ASN A 108 -4.73 -6.41 2.77
N ILE A 109 -3.99 -7.00 1.84
CA ILE A 109 -2.55 -6.79 1.71
C ILE A 109 -2.24 -6.30 0.31
N VAL A 110 -1.54 -5.18 0.22
CA VAL A 110 -1.10 -4.62 -1.06
C VAL A 110 0.06 -5.44 -1.58
N VAL A 111 -0.06 -5.94 -2.80
CA VAL A 111 0.99 -6.72 -3.48
C VAL A 111 1.22 -6.12 -4.86
N HIS A 112 2.39 -5.55 -5.05
CA HIS A 112 2.79 -5.00 -6.34
C HIS A 112 2.82 -6.08 -7.43
N PRO A 113 2.47 -5.73 -8.68
CA PRO A 113 2.74 -6.63 -9.79
C PRO A 113 4.26 -6.77 -10.01
N ILE A 114 4.65 -7.88 -10.62
CA ILE A 114 6.03 -8.09 -11.10
C ILE A 114 6.30 -7.10 -12.23
N ASN A 115 7.33 -6.28 -12.08
CA ASN A 115 7.70 -5.24 -13.03
C ASN A 115 9.22 -5.08 -13.22
N TYR A 116 9.97 -6.18 -13.15
CA TYR A 116 11.44 -6.17 -13.16
C TYR A 116 12.09 -5.69 -14.46
N MET A 117 11.32 -5.57 -15.55
CA MET A 117 11.80 -5.12 -16.86
C MET A 117 11.07 -3.87 -17.34
N THR A 118 11.53 -3.31 -18.47
CA THR A 118 10.82 -2.20 -19.13
C THR A 118 9.43 -2.63 -19.51
N TYR A 119 8.41 -1.88 -19.09
CA TYR A 119 7.02 -2.19 -19.36
C TYR A 119 6.69 -2.07 -20.86
N ARG A 120 7.01 -0.91 -21.45
CA ARG A 120 6.68 -0.62 -22.86
C ARG A 120 7.35 -1.61 -23.81
N GLY A 121 6.53 -2.30 -24.57
CA GLY A 121 6.94 -3.35 -25.52
C GLY A 121 7.00 -4.74 -24.91
N ASN A 122 6.70 -4.89 -23.60
CA ASN A 122 6.63 -6.17 -22.89
C ASN A 122 5.27 -6.38 -22.19
N GLU A 123 4.25 -5.58 -22.54
CA GLU A 123 2.97 -5.52 -21.82
C GLU A 123 2.31 -6.90 -21.72
N THR A 124 2.21 -7.62 -22.85
CA THR A 124 1.61 -8.97 -22.90
C THR A 124 2.40 -9.97 -22.07
N TYR A 125 3.73 -9.97 -22.21
CA TYR A 125 4.59 -10.88 -21.46
C TYR A 125 4.49 -10.64 -19.94
N LEU A 126 4.52 -9.38 -19.53
CA LEU A 126 4.36 -9.02 -18.13
C LEU A 126 2.96 -9.35 -17.60
N LYS A 127 1.91 -9.20 -18.44
CA LYS A 127 0.56 -9.59 -18.06
C LYS A 127 0.47 -11.10 -17.82
N ASP A 128 0.94 -11.92 -18.76
CA ASP A 128 0.90 -13.38 -18.62
C ASP A 128 1.65 -13.83 -17.36
N MET A 129 2.84 -13.29 -17.13
CA MET A 129 3.65 -13.58 -15.93
C MET A 129 2.90 -13.19 -14.65
N ASN A 130 2.29 -12.02 -14.61
CA ASN A 130 1.55 -11.57 -13.44
C ASN A 130 0.26 -12.36 -13.20
N MET A 131 -0.41 -12.82 -14.26
CA MET A 131 -1.56 -13.72 -14.12
C MET A 131 -1.15 -15.03 -13.42
N ASP A 132 -0.04 -15.64 -13.84
CA ASP A 132 0.47 -16.85 -13.21
C ASP A 132 0.91 -16.59 -11.75
N PHE A 133 1.61 -15.48 -11.52
CA PHE A 133 2.06 -15.07 -10.20
C PHE A 133 0.89 -14.87 -9.21
N TYR A 134 -0.13 -14.09 -9.58
CA TYR A 134 -1.27 -13.86 -8.69
C TYR A 134 -2.11 -15.12 -8.49
N ARG A 135 -2.30 -15.95 -9.55
CA ARG A 135 -2.97 -17.24 -9.42
C ARG A 135 -2.23 -18.19 -8.47
N ALA A 136 -0.89 -18.15 -8.45
CA ALA A 136 -0.10 -18.93 -7.52
C ALA A 136 -0.25 -18.44 -6.07
N LEU A 137 -0.44 -17.13 -5.82
CA LEU A 137 -0.66 -16.56 -4.50
C LEU A 137 -2.09 -16.78 -3.97
N ALA A 138 -3.09 -16.88 -4.84
CA ALA A 138 -4.51 -16.96 -4.46
C ALA A 138 -4.84 -18.07 -3.44
N PRO A 139 -4.34 -19.31 -3.56
CA PRO A 139 -4.61 -20.36 -2.55
C PRO A 139 -4.11 -19.99 -1.16
N HIS A 140 -2.97 -19.30 -1.06
CA HIS A 140 -2.39 -18.86 0.21
C HIS A 140 -3.21 -17.74 0.84
N ALA A 141 -3.64 -16.75 0.05
CA ALA A 141 -4.51 -15.68 0.51
C ALA A 141 -5.87 -16.21 1.02
N LYS A 142 -6.48 -17.12 0.26
CA LYS A 142 -7.75 -17.77 0.64
C LYS A 142 -7.63 -18.59 1.92
N ARG A 143 -6.52 -19.31 2.10
CA ARG A 143 -6.28 -20.13 3.30
C ARG A 143 -6.28 -19.29 4.58
N VAL A 144 -5.78 -18.05 4.52
CA VAL A 144 -5.71 -17.17 5.68
C VAL A 144 -6.83 -16.12 5.70
N GLY A 145 -7.68 -16.05 4.67
CA GLY A 145 -8.84 -15.17 4.62
C GLY A 145 -8.50 -13.69 4.37
N ILE A 146 -7.38 -13.40 3.67
CA ILE A 146 -6.97 -12.04 3.32
C ILE A 146 -7.15 -11.79 1.82
N ARG A 147 -7.47 -10.56 1.41
CA ARG A 147 -7.51 -10.18 -0.01
C ARG A 147 -6.18 -9.59 -0.45
N ILE A 148 -5.76 -9.94 -1.64
CA ILE A 148 -4.63 -9.32 -2.34
C ILE A 148 -5.14 -8.07 -3.06
N ALA A 149 -4.68 -6.91 -2.66
CA ALA A 149 -4.97 -5.64 -3.31
C ALA A 149 -3.85 -5.33 -4.30
N ILE A 150 -4.17 -5.39 -5.60
CA ILE A 150 -3.23 -5.10 -6.69
C ILE A 150 -3.11 -3.59 -6.84
N GLU A 151 -1.89 -3.06 -6.79
CA GLU A 151 -1.64 -1.62 -6.84
C GLU A 151 -1.29 -1.14 -8.25
N ASN A 152 -1.70 0.09 -8.57
CA ASN A 152 -1.26 0.79 -9.78
C ASN A 152 0.17 1.31 -9.60
N THR A 153 1.07 0.89 -10.50
CA THR A 153 2.50 1.16 -10.36
C THR A 153 3.08 1.96 -11.52
N GLY A 154 4.11 2.73 -11.23
CA GLY A 154 4.91 3.44 -12.22
C GLY A 154 6.33 2.92 -12.33
N GLN A 155 7.04 3.39 -13.32
CA GLN A 155 8.47 3.18 -13.45
C GLN A 155 9.20 4.46 -13.88
N MET A 156 10.43 4.62 -13.43
CA MET A 156 11.26 5.75 -13.85
C MET A 156 11.80 5.52 -15.27
N ASP A 157 11.41 6.37 -16.22
CA ASP A 157 12.14 6.51 -17.49
C ASP A 157 13.43 7.30 -17.22
N LYS A 158 14.53 6.58 -17.00
CA LYS A 158 15.83 7.19 -16.64
C LYS A 158 16.36 8.16 -17.71
N ARG A 159 15.98 7.97 -18.99
CA ARG A 159 16.41 8.83 -20.09
C ARG A 159 15.71 10.20 -20.03
N ARG A 160 14.42 10.20 -19.66
CA ARG A 160 13.59 11.41 -19.60
C ARG A 160 13.53 12.02 -18.19
N GLY A 161 13.90 11.26 -17.16
CA GLY A 161 13.83 11.69 -15.76
C GLY A 161 12.39 11.86 -15.26
N ILE A 162 11.44 11.10 -15.81
CA ILE A 162 10.02 11.18 -15.44
C ILE A 162 9.46 9.79 -15.12
N PHE A 163 8.44 9.75 -14.29
CA PHE A 163 7.63 8.56 -14.11
C PHE A 163 6.74 8.33 -15.33
N VAL A 164 6.57 7.06 -15.68
CA VAL A 164 5.72 6.60 -16.78
C VAL A 164 4.99 5.34 -16.35
N ASP A 165 3.92 4.97 -17.06
CA ASP A 165 3.18 3.75 -16.76
C ASP A 165 4.10 2.52 -16.66
N SER A 166 3.79 1.69 -15.67
CA SER A 166 4.25 0.32 -15.54
C SER A 166 3.04 -0.60 -15.47
N VAL A 167 3.22 -1.84 -15.03
CA VAL A 167 2.12 -2.80 -14.88
C VAL A 167 1.05 -2.23 -13.98
N CYS A 168 -0.19 -2.29 -14.41
CA CYS A 168 -1.36 -1.70 -13.75
C CYS A 168 -1.26 -0.17 -13.57
N GLY A 169 -0.34 0.52 -14.24
CA GLY A 169 -0.15 1.97 -14.10
C GLY A 169 -1.39 2.78 -14.45
N ASN A 170 -2.19 2.31 -15.40
CA ASN A 170 -3.48 2.91 -15.72
C ASN A 170 -4.65 2.04 -15.24
N VAL A 171 -5.75 2.69 -14.91
CA VAL A 171 -6.93 2.03 -14.32
C VAL A 171 -7.56 0.97 -15.22
N ARG A 172 -7.49 1.11 -16.55
CA ARG A 172 -8.08 0.14 -17.47
C ARG A 172 -7.34 -1.19 -17.42
N GLU A 173 -6.02 -1.14 -17.35
CA GLU A 173 -5.21 -2.35 -17.17
C GLU A 173 -5.44 -2.97 -15.79
N GLN A 174 -5.53 -2.18 -14.72
CA GLN A 174 -5.82 -2.68 -13.39
C GLN A 174 -7.18 -3.40 -13.33
N ILE A 175 -8.21 -2.83 -13.98
CA ILE A 175 -9.53 -3.48 -14.12
C ILE A 175 -9.40 -4.78 -14.93
N ASP A 176 -8.68 -4.77 -16.05
CA ASP A 176 -8.47 -5.94 -16.88
C ASP A 176 -7.74 -7.08 -16.15
N TYR A 177 -6.80 -6.74 -15.26
CA TYR A 177 -6.17 -7.71 -14.35
C TYR A 177 -7.18 -8.35 -13.41
N LEU A 178 -7.98 -7.54 -12.71
CA LEU A 178 -8.97 -8.03 -11.76
C LEU A 178 -10.05 -8.89 -12.44
N ASP A 179 -10.56 -8.43 -13.58
CA ASP A 179 -11.60 -9.15 -14.34
C ASP A 179 -11.05 -10.44 -14.95
N THR A 180 -9.78 -10.48 -15.36
CA THR A 180 -9.11 -11.70 -15.88
C THR A 180 -8.82 -12.72 -14.77
N LEU A 181 -8.45 -12.26 -13.58
CA LEU A 181 -8.26 -13.13 -12.40
C LEU A 181 -9.60 -13.68 -11.92
N GLY A 182 -10.67 -12.87 -11.96
CA GLY A 182 -12.05 -13.32 -11.74
C GLY A 182 -12.30 -13.99 -10.39
N ASP A 183 -11.59 -13.61 -9.33
CA ASP A 183 -11.61 -14.26 -8.03
C ASP A 183 -11.75 -13.23 -6.91
N ASP A 184 -12.62 -13.49 -5.94
CA ASP A 184 -12.96 -12.59 -4.83
C ASP A 184 -11.79 -12.31 -3.87
N CYS A 185 -10.71 -13.09 -3.95
CA CYS A 185 -9.50 -12.82 -3.16
C CYS A 185 -8.66 -11.68 -3.75
N PHE A 186 -9.01 -11.11 -4.91
CA PHE A 186 -8.34 -9.97 -5.52
C PHE A 186 -9.19 -8.71 -5.48
N ALA A 187 -8.53 -7.58 -5.28
CA ALA A 187 -9.14 -6.26 -5.30
C ALA A 187 -8.12 -5.23 -5.81
N ALA A 188 -8.55 -3.98 -6.04
CA ALA A 188 -7.65 -2.88 -6.32
C ALA A 188 -7.19 -2.21 -5.03
N CYS A 189 -5.90 -1.88 -4.97
CA CYS A 189 -5.39 -0.74 -4.24
C CYS A 189 -5.20 0.39 -5.24
N LEU A 190 -5.80 1.55 -5.01
CA LEU A 190 -5.53 2.73 -5.81
C LEU A 190 -4.57 3.63 -5.04
N ASP A 191 -3.35 3.72 -5.55
CA ASP A 191 -2.42 4.76 -5.14
C ASP A 191 -2.79 6.04 -5.89
N LEU A 192 -3.31 7.01 -5.12
CA LEU A 192 -3.79 8.29 -5.66
C LEU A 192 -2.65 9.14 -6.19
N GLY A 193 -1.50 9.08 -5.50
CA GLY A 193 -0.31 9.82 -5.89
C GLY A 193 0.33 9.29 -7.16
N HIS A 194 0.49 7.98 -7.30
CA HIS A 194 0.95 7.34 -8.55
C HIS A 194 0.03 7.69 -9.72
N CYS A 195 -1.28 7.62 -9.52
CA CYS A 195 -2.25 7.94 -10.56
C CYS A 195 -2.02 9.36 -11.13
N GLY A 196 -1.94 10.38 -10.25
CA GLY A 196 -1.67 11.76 -10.67
C GLY A 196 -0.26 11.95 -11.25
N LEU A 197 0.76 11.29 -10.67
CA LEU A 197 2.14 11.37 -11.13
C LEU A 197 2.34 10.81 -12.55
N LEU A 198 1.58 9.77 -12.90
CA LEU A 198 1.55 9.16 -14.24
C LEU A 198 0.73 9.98 -15.25
N GLY A 199 0.08 11.06 -14.81
CA GLY A 199 -0.71 11.94 -15.66
C GLY A 199 -2.13 11.44 -15.93
N HIS A 200 -2.63 10.53 -15.09
CA HIS A 200 -4.01 10.07 -15.13
C HIS A 200 -4.90 10.93 -14.22
N GLU A 201 -6.16 11.11 -14.63
CA GLU A 201 -7.15 11.76 -13.79
C GLU A 201 -7.58 10.83 -12.65
N VAL A 202 -7.25 11.24 -11.41
CA VAL A 202 -7.51 10.44 -10.19
C VAL A 202 -9.01 10.18 -10.02
N THR A 203 -9.84 11.19 -10.25
CA THR A 203 -11.30 11.11 -10.15
C THR A 203 -11.91 10.12 -11.14
N ASP A 204 -11.40 10.09 -12.37
CA ASP A 204 -11.86 9.15 -13.40
C ASP A 204 -11.43 7.71 -13.04
N SER A 205 -10.23 7.55 -12.50
CA SER A 205 -9.73 6.25 -12.05
C SER A 205 -10.56 5.70 -10.88
N ILE A 206 -10.91 6.53 -9.91
CA ILE A 206 -11.81 6.16 -8.80
C ILE A 206 -13.18 5.71 -9.35
N ARG A 207 -13.79 6.51 -10.22
CA ARG A 207 -15.11 6.19 -10.80
C ARG A 207 -15.08 4.93 -11.66
N ALA A 208 -14.00 4.71 -12.43
CA ALA A 208 -13.86 3.52 -13.27
C ALA A 208 -13.72 2.22 -12.45
N LEU A 209 -12.97 2.23 -11.34
CA LEU A 209 -12.87 1.09 -10.44
C LEU A 209 -14.21 0.80 -9.75
N GLY A 210 -14.86 1.85 -9.26
CA GLY A 210 -16.08 1.73 -8.46
C GLY A 210 -15.84 1.03 -7.11
N ALA A 211 -16.82 1.09 -6.22
CA ALA A 211 -16.69 0.52 -4.87
C ALA A 211 -16.50 -1.01 -4.83
N ASN A 212 -16.88 -1.71 -5.89
CA ASN A 212 -16.81 -3.18 -5.90
C ASN A 212 -15.38 -3.70 -6.12
N ARG A 213 -14.55 -2.96 -6.88
CA ARG A 213 -13.15 -3.34 -7.13
C ARG A 213 -12.18 -2.66 -6.17
N LEU A 214 -12.47 -1.43 -5.76
CA LEU A 214 -11.59 -0.62 -4.93
C LEU A 214 -11.73 -1.01 -3.44
N ALA A 215 -10.73 -1.68 -2.89
CA ALA A 215 -10.73 -2.15 -1.52
C ALA A 215 -9.69 -1.47 -0.63
N ALA A 216 -8.64 -0.90 -1.20
CA ALA A 216 -7.55 -0.25 -0.49
C ALA A 216 -7.15 1.06 -1.18
N LEU A 217 -6.62 1.99 -0.41
CA LEU A 217 -6.07 3.25 -0.89
C LEU A 217 -4.65 3.42 -0.36
N HIS A 218 -3.79 4.03 -1.17
CA HIS A 218 -2.61 4.74 -0.73
C HIS A 218 -2.81 6.24 -0.95
N VAL A 219 -2.81 6.97 0.17
CA VAL A 219 -3.14 8.40 0.20
C VAL A 219 -1.91 9.21 0.57
N TYR A 220 -1.43 10.01 -0.35
CA TYR A 220 -0.40 11.01 -0.13
C TYR A 220 -0.47 12.10 -1.20
N ASP A 221 0.25 13.18 -1.01
CA ASP A 221 0.32 14.29 -1.95
C ASP A 221 1.68 14.30 -2.68
N ASN A 222 1.69 14.84 -3.88
CA ASN A 222 2.91 15.08 -4.66
C ASN A 222 2.78 16.32 -5.57
N ASN A 223 3.83 16.63 -6.29
CA ASN A 223 3.89 17.80 -7.17
C ASN A 223 3.70 17.45 -8.66
N PHE A 224 3.22 16.22 -8.97
CA PHE A 224 3.09 15.65 -10.31
C PHE A 224 4.43 15.47 -11.09
N ARG A 225 5.55 15.48 -10.38
CA ARG A 225 6.89 15.30 -10.97
C ARG A 225 7.73 14.28 -10.20
N GLU A 226 7.57 14.28 -8.89
CA GLU A 226 8.34 13.45 -7.96
C GLU A 226 7.37 12.64 -7.11
N ASP A 227 7.71 11.40 -6.88
CA ASP A 227 7.01 10.51 -5.99
C ASP A 227 7.30 10.89 -4.53
N SER A 228 6.69 12.01 -4.12
CA SER A 228 7.10 12.73 -2.89
C SER A 228 6.50 12.17 -1.62
N HIS A 229 5.49 11.34 -1.67
CA HIS A 229 4.85 10.73 -0.49
C HIS A 229 4.74 11.69 0.72
N THR A 230 4.23 12.91 0.47
CA THR A 230 4.02 13.93 1.51
C THR A 230 2.57 13.93 2.01
N ALA A 231 2.32 14.68 3.08
CA ALA A 231 0.96 14.78 3.61
C ALA A 231 0.02 15.53 2.62
N PRO A 232 -1.29 15.21 2.61
CA PRO A 232 -2.28 16.00 1.85
C PRO A 232 -2.17 17.49 2.13
N PHE A 233 -2.39 18.29 1.08
CA PHE A 233 -2.25 19.75 1.06
C PHE A 233 -0.81 20.28 1.14
N CYS A 234 0.19 19.39 1.10
CA CYS A 234 1.61 19.77 1.00
C CYS A 234 2.15 19.66 -0.42
N GLY A 235 1.37 19.21 -1.39
CA GLY A 235 1.69 19.08 -2.80
C GLY A 235 0.73 19.86 -3.70
N LYS A 236 0.32 19.23 -4.81
CA LYS A 236 -0.51 19.85 -5.85
C LYS A 236 -1.77 19.05 -6.18
N MET A 237 -2.05 17.96 -5.47
CA MET A 237 -3.26 17.18 -5.73
C MET A 237 -4.51 17.96 -5.34
N GLU A 238 -5.53 17.88 -6.19
CA GLU A 238 -6.82 18.54 -5.95
C GLU A 238 -7.72 17.63 -5.13
N TRP A 239 -7.70 17.81 -3.79
CA TRP A 239 -8.36 16.91 -2.85
C TRP A 239 -9.88 16.97 -2.91
N ASP A 240 -10.47 18.15 -3.13
CA ASP A 240 -11.94 18.29 -3.14
C ASP A 240 -12.62 17.36 -4.15
N PRO A 241 -12.26 17.36 -5.45
CA PRO A 241 -12.85 16.44 -6.41
C PRO A 241 -12.49 14.95 -6.15
N ILE A 242 -11.32 14.66 -5.55
CA ILE A 242 -10.94 13.29 -5.18
C ILE A 242 -11.88 12.74 -4.10
N LEU A 243 -12.13 13.52 -3.03
CA LEU A 243 -13.04 13.13 -1.95
C LEU A 243 -14.48 12.99 -2.45
N GLU A 244 -14.93 13.88 -3.35
CA GLU A 244 -16.22 13.79 -4.00
C GLU A 244 -16.34 12.50 -4.82
N ALA A 245 -15.34 12.16 -5.64
CA ALA A 245 -15.35 10.93 -6.43
C ALA A 245 -15.41 9.65 -5.55
N LEU A 246 -14.70 9.62 -4.42
CA LEU A 246 -14.80 8.52 -3.45
C LEU A 246 -16.19 8.43 -2.81
N SER A 247 -16.81 9.57 -2.51
CA SER A 247 -18.19 9.64 -2.02
C SER A 247 -19.20 9.18 -3.07
N ASP A 248 -19.07 9.64 -4.32
CA ASP A 248 -19.94 9.30 -5.45
C ASP A 248 -20.03 7.79 -5.70
N ILE A 249 -18.89 7.09 -5.64
CA ILE A 249 -18.88 5.64 -5.81
C ILE A 249 -19.36 4.88 -4.57
N GLY A 250 -19.59 5.57 -3.45
CA GLY A 250 -19.94 4.95 -2.17
C GLY A 250 -18.79 4.13 -1.59
N TYR A 251 -17.55 4.61 -1.68
CA TYR A 251 -16.38 3.89 -1.13
C TYR A 251 -16.57 3.54 0.34
N ARG A 252 -16.26 2.29 0.71
CA ARG A 252 -16.43 1.74 2.07
C ARG A 252 -15.16 1.12 2.64
N GLY A 253 -14.06 1.21 1.93
CA GLY A 253 -12.74 0.80 2.41
C GLY A 253 -12.19 1.77 3.44
N ASP A 254 -10.93 1.57 3.80
CA ASP A 254 -10.22 2.39 4.77
C ASP A 254 -9.46 3.53 4.07
N PHE A 255 -9.21 4.62 4.79
CA PHE A 255 -8.45 5.77 4.32
C PHE A 255 -7.02 5.65 4.87
N THR A 256 -6.15 5.01 4.09
CA THR A 256 -4.80 4.64 4.51
C THR A 256 -3.76 5.59 3.93
N PHE A 257 -3.03 6.28 4.78
CA PHE A 257 -1.93 7.14 4.37
C PHE A 257 -0.66 6.36 4.04
N GLU A 258 -0.02 6.75 2.95
CA GLU A 258 1.32 6.32 2.56
C GLU A 258 2.30 7.53 2.53
N CYS A 259 2.35 8.29 3.61
CA CYS A 259 3.11 9.52 3.71
C CYS A 259 4.56 9.28 4.17
N TYR A 260 5.30 8.43 3.43
CA TYR A 260 6.64 7.98 3.78
C TYR A 260 7.60 9.14 4.05
N ASN A 261 7.73 10.07 3.10
CA ASN A 261 8.70 11.16 3.21
C ASN A 261 8.28 12.24 4.23
N PHE A 262 7.01 12.34 4.55
CA PHE A 262 6.52 13.23 5.62
C PHE A 262 7.14 12.86 6.97
N PHE A 263 7.25 11.57 7.28
CA PHE A 263 7.85 11.10 8.53
C PHE A 263 9.37 10.87 8.44
N LYS A 264 9.90 10.58 7.23
CA LYS A 264 11.31 10.22 7.06
C LYS A 264 12.27 11.28 7.57
N GLN A 265 11.99 12.55 7.29
CA GLN A 265 12.80 13.68 7.70
C GLN A 265 12.42 14.24 9.10
N CYS A 266 11.31 13.75 9.68
CA CYS A 266 10.84 14.22 10.97
C CYS A 266 11.76 13.70 12.10
N PRO A 267 12.34 14.55 12.95
CA PRO A 267 13.03 14.10 14.16
C PRO A 267 12.09 13.30 15.06
N VAL A 268 12.64 12.32 15.81
CA VAL A 268 11.85 11.39 16.61
C VAL A 268 10.93 12.12 17.60
N GLU A 269 11.42 13.16 18.25
CA GLU A 269 10.68 13.96 19.23
C GLU A 269 9.45 14.69 18.66
N PHE A 270 9.38 14.92 17.34
CA PHE A 270 8.25 15.58 16.66
C PHE A 270 7.28 14.62 15.98
N ILE A 271 7.62 13.32 15.92
CA ILE A 271 6.74 12.31 15.28
C ILE A 271 5.34 12.27 15.91
N PRO A 272 5.14 12.35 17.24
CA PRO A 272 3.81 12.36 17.83
C PRO A 272 2.92 13.52 17.33
N ASP A 273 3.49 14.72 17.21
CA ASP A 273 2.77 15.89 16.69
C ASP A 273 2.45 15.75 15.20
N ALA A 274 3.42 15.26 14.41
CA ALA A 274 3.23 14.99 12.98
C ALA A 274 2.16 13.92 12.74
N ALA A 275 2.16 12.85 13.51
CA ALA A 275 1.16 11.78 13.43
C ALA A 275 -0.24 12.30 13.81
N SER A 276 -0.35 13.09 14.90
CA SER A 276 -1.61 13.72 15.31
C SER A 276 -2.14 14.71 14.25
N TYR A 277 -1.26 15.47 13.61
CA TYR A 277 -1.63 16.34 12.49
C TYR A 277 -2.19 15.54 11.32
N LEU A 278 -1.48 14.49 10.89
CA LEU A 278 -1.90 13.64 9.77
C LEU A 278 -3.24 12.94 10.06
N TYR A 279 -3.43 12.40 11.26
CA TYR A 279 -4.69 11.82 11.69
C TYR A 279 -5.85 12.81 11.59
N LYS A 280 -5.69 14.03 12.14
CA LYS A 280 -6.74 15.06 12.13
C LYS A 280 -7.16 15.46 10.71
N ILE A 281 -6.21 15.55 9.79
CA ILE A 281 -6.50 15.78 8.37
C ILE A 281 -7.28 14.59 7.81
N GLY A 282 -6.76 13.38 7.99
CA GLY A 282 -7.39 12.16 7.46
C GLY A 282 -8.80 11.96 7.98
N ARG A 283 -9.04 12.23 9.27
CA ARG A 283 -10.40 12.11 9.83
C ARG A 283 -11.38 13.07 9.17
N ARG A 284 -10.98 14.33 8.96
CA ARG A 284 -11.82 15.32 8.25
C ARG A 284 -12.07 14.94 6.79
N MET A 285 -11.05 14.41 6.10
CA MET A 285 -11.20 13.95 4.72
C MET A 285 -12.15 12.74 4.65
N ALA A 286 -11.98 11.78 5.54
CA ALA A 286 -12.84 10.61 5.63
C ALA A 286 -14.29 10.98 6.02
N ASP A 287 -14.49 11.93 6.93
CA ASP A 287 -15.82 12.45 7.28
C ASP A 287 -16.53 13.08 6.07
N ARG A 288 -15.81 13.83 5.23
CA ARG A 288 -16.37 14.38 3.98
C ARG A 288 -16.79 13.29 3.00
N ILE A 289 -16.01 12.23 2.84
CA ILE A 289 -16.39 11.09 1.99
C ILE A 289 -17.66 10.43 2.52
N GLU A 290 -17.82 10.34 3.84
CA GLU A 290 -18.99 9.75 4.50
C GLU A 290 -20.21 10.72 4.59
N GLY A 291 -20.08 11.96 4.16
CA GLY A 291 -21.14 12.96 4.23
C GLY A 291 -21.45 13.48 5.65
N LYS A 292 -20.43 13.52 6.52
CA LYS A 292 -20.50 13.98 7.91
C LYS A 292 -19.98 15.39 8.08
#